data_9630f6890f06e69cb96167a880e11489
#
_entry.id   9630f6890f06e69cb96167a880e11489
#
_cell.length_a   1.000
_cell.length_b   1.000
_cell.length_c   1.000
_cell.angle_alpha   90.00
_cell.angle_beta   90.00
_cell.angle_gamma   90.00
#
_symmetry.space_group_name_H-M   'P 1'
#
loop_
_entity.id
_entity.type
_entity.pdbx_description
1 polymer ?
#
loop_
_entity_poly.entity_id
_entity_poly.type
_entity_poly.pdbx_seq_one_letter_code
_entity_poly.pdbx_strand_id
1 'polypeptide(L)'
;SSAASDVYKRQRIKYSPQFFDYGRNKLTETAYDNLGYAGFRLHTRLNSPAYYDELVSFLGASYFRALAKGQKYGISARGLAIDTAMDTGEEFPIFREFWIEKPVRGQKSVKVYALLDSPSIAGAYTFVITPGKTTTMDVEAVLYPRKNIGKLGIAPLTSMFLFGENTKNRFDDHRPEVHDSDGLLIANGNGELLWRPLDNSKYLRISSFEDNNPKGFGLMQRDRNPEHYLDFEANYEQRPSIWVEPLENWGKGTVQLVEIPSIQEIHDNIVAFWIPEKPVEIKKEYRFKYRLYWCNRVPEESDIARVTSTYTGIGGVSGMLETHKRKFVVDFKGPK
;
A
#
# COMPACT_ATOMS: atom_id res chain seq x y z
N SER A 1 11.97 25.96 -27.44
CA SER A 1 12.56 26.95 -26.48
C SER A 1 12.07 26.78 -25.02
N SER A 2 11.02 25.97 -24.74
CA SER A 2 10.53 25.74 -23.38
C SER A 2 11.38 24.76 -22.56
N ALA A 3 12.02 23.78 -23.21
CA ALA A 3 12.84 22.79 -22.51
C ALA A 3 14.15 23.36 -21.92
N ALA A 4 14.73 24.40 -22.57
CA ALA A 4 15.97 25.01 -22.08
C ALA A 4 15.79 25.87 -20.84
N SER A 5 14.61 26.47 -20.61
CA SER A 5 14.34 27.27 -19.40
C SER A 5 14.12 26.41 -18.16
N ASP A 6 13.68 25.16 -18.29
CA ASP A 6 13.48 24.26 -17.17
C ASP A 6 14.78 23.69 -16.61
N VAL A 7 15.82 23.53 -17.44
CA VAL A 7 17.14 23.03 -16.99
C VAL A 7 17.79 24.00 -15.99
N TYR A 8 17.59 25.31 -16.15
CA TYR A 8 18.15 26.33 -15.24
C TYR A 8 17.39 26.46 -13.90
N LYS A 9 16.17 25.92 -13.79
CA LYS A 9 15.37 25.96 -12.55
C LYS A 9 15.55 24.72 -11.67
N ARG A 10 16.27 23.70 -12.14
CA ARG A 10 16.51 22.49 -11.38
C ARG A 10 17.65 22.71 -10.39
N GLN A 11 17.32 22.73 -9.11
CA GLN A 11 18.31 22.77 -8.03
C GLN A 11 18.58 21.36 -7.53
N ARG A 12 19.81 20.89 -7.70
CA ARG A 12 20.24 19.62 -7.11
C ARG A 12 20.39 19.78 -5.59
N ILE A 13 19.66 18.99 -4.82
CA ILE A 13 19.84 18.88 -3.36
C ILE A 13 20.94 17.85 -3.14
N LYS A 14 22.15 18.34 -2.87
CA LYS A 14 23.29 17.46 -2.59
C LYS A 14 23.17 16.94 -1.16
N TYR A 15 23.46 15.65 -0.98
CA TYR A 15 23.62 15.06 0.34
C TYR A 15 24.83 15.73 1.06
N SER A 16 24.65 16.03 2.33
CA SER A 16 25.70 16.50 3.20
C SER A 16 25.53 15.88 4.59
N PRO A 17 26.51 15.07 5.06
CA PRO A 17 26.41 14.34 6.32
C PRO A 17 26.17 15.22 7.53
N GLN A 18 26.67 16.46 7.51
CA GLN A 18 26.55 17.43 8.61
C GLN A 18 25.12 17.84 8.97
N PHE A 19 24.13 17.58 8.08
CA PHE A 19 22.72 17.88 8.31
C PHE A 19 21.95 16.71 8.95
N PHE A 20 22.63 15.61 9.28
CA PHE A 20 22.00 14.41 9.82
C PHE A 20 22.56 14.07 11.20
N ASP A 21 21.69 13.72 12.11
CA ASP A 21 22.05 13.09 13.38
C ASP A 21 22.01 11.56 13.19
N TYR A 22 23.15 10.92 13.37
CA TYR A 22 23.27 9.46 13.23
C TYR A 22 23.03 8.72 14.54
N GLY A 23 22.66 9.43 15.60
CA GLY A 23 22.34 8.87 16.90
C GLY A 23 23.50 8.07 17.48
N ARG A 24 23.24 6.81 17.81
CA ARG A 24 24.25 5.89 18.38
C ARG A 24 25.14 5.20 17.33
N ASN A 25 24.88 5.41 16.05
CA ASN A 25 25.70 4.79 15.00
C ASN A 25 27.05 5.48 14.89
N LYS A 26 28.12 4.73 15.17
CA LYS A 26 29.50 5.20 14.98
C LYS A 26 29.94 4.81 13.57
N LEU A 27 29.90 5.77 12.65
CA LEU A 27 30.35 5.60 11.29
C LEU A 27 31.81 6.05 11.19
N THR A 28 32.59 5.44 10.30
CA THR A 28 33.93 5.91 9.96
C THR A 28 33.85 7.16 9.07
N GLU A 29 34.88 8.02 9.07
CA GLU A 29 34.90 9.22 8.21
C GLU A 29 34.65 8.87 6.73
N THR A 30 35.30 7.81 6.24
CA THR A 30 35.10 7.31 4.86
C THR A 30 33.67 6.80 4.59
N ALA A 31 32.93 6.35 5.62
CA ALA A 31 31.56 5.93 5.47
C ALA A 31 30.63 7.14 5.25
N TYR A 32 30.90 8.27 5.92
CA TYR A 32 30.10 9.50 5.74
C TYR A 32 30.16 10.03 4.30
N ASP A 33 31.31 9.96 3.64
CA ASP A 33 31.50 10.44 2.27
C ASP A 33 30.74 9.61 1.22
N ASN A 34 30.44 8.35 1.54
CA ASN A 34 29.74 7.41 0.67
C ASN A 34 28.24 7.28 0.96
N LEU A 35 27.72 8.02 1.93
CA LEU A 35 26.27 8.03 2.23
C LEU A 35 25.52 8.87 1.21
N GLY A 36 24.21 8.62 1.13
CA GLY A 36 23.28 9.35 0.29
C GLY A 36 21.91 9.44 0.96
N TYR A 37 20.95 10.01 0.26
CA TYR A 37 19.56 9.98 0.71
C TYR A 37 18.98 8.58 0.54
N ALA A 38 18.41 8.04 1.62
CA ALA A 38 17.62 6.80 1.56
C ALA A 38 16.17 7.06 1.08
N GLY A 39 15.76 8.31 1.05
CA GLY A 39 14.43 8.77 0.68
C GLY A 39 14.18 10.20 1.15
N PHE A 40 12.93 10.60 1.18
CA PHE A 40 12.53 11.93 1.66
C PHE A 40 11.10 11.89 2.22
N ARG A 41 10.74 12.95 2.95
CA ARG A 41 9.40 13.17 3.49
C ARG A 41 8.86 14.51 3.01
N LEU A 42 7.56 14.54 2.76
CA LEU A 42 6.80 15.76 2.51
C LEU A 42 5.96 16.09 3.73
N HIS A 43 5.97 17.35 4.10
CA HIS A 43 5.21 17.86 5.25
C HIS A 43 4.21 18.90 4.78
N THR A 44 3.03 18.93 5.42
CA THR A 44 2.00 19.93 5.18
C THR A 44 1.20 20.20 6.46
N ARG A 45 0.39 21.25 6.47
CA ARG A 45 -0.57 21.52 7.55
C ARG A 45 -1.80 20.64 7.38
N LEU A 46 -1.70 19.37 7.80
CA LEU A 46 -2.73 18.37 7.60
C LEU A 46 -3.77 18.35 8.72
N ASN A 47 -3.32 18.27 9.96
CA ASN A 47 -4.18 18.16 11.14
C ASN A 47 -4.46 19.53 11.78
N SER A 48 -3.50 20.44 11.73
CA SER A 48 -3.59 21.77 12.33
C SER A 48 -2.99 22.84 11.43
N PRO A 49 -3.54 24.06 11.42
CA PRO A 49 -2.89 25.18 10.75
C PRO A 49 -1.62 25.70 11.47
N ALA A 50 -1.39 25.27 12.71
CA ALA A 50 -0.30 25.77 13.55
C ALA A 50 1.04 25.08 13.27
N TYR A 51 1.04 23.87 12.73
CA TYR A 51 2.26 23.08 12.49
C TYR A 51 2.18 22.27 11.21
N TYR A 52 3.33 21.73 10.78
CA TYR A 52 3.44 20.86 9.62
C TYR A 52 3.51 19.41 10.09
N ASP A 53 2.55 18.62 9.62
CA ASP A 53 2.52 17.17 9.78
C ASP A 53 3.30 16.50 8.66
N GLU A 54 3.81 15.31 8.91
CA GLU A 54 4.27 14.42 7.86
C GLU A 54 3.08 13.98 7.00
N LEU A 55 3.21 14.10 5.69
CA LEU A 55 2.16 13.77 4.72
C LEU A 55 2.50 12.50 3.94
N VAL A 56 3.72 12.44 3.42
CA VAL A 56 4.20 11.35 2.57
C VAL A 56 5.64 11.04 2.91
N SER A 57 5.98 9.78 2.93
CA SER A 57 7.33 9.26 3.03
C SER A 57 7.63 8.37 1.84
N PHE A 58 8.71 8.64 1.11
CA PHE A 58 9.34 7.74 0.14
C PHE A 58 10.60 7.22 0.80
N LEU A 59 10.62 5.94 1.16
CA LEU A 59 11.72 5.36 1.92
C LEU A 59 11.85 3.86 1.64
N GLY A 60 13.04 3.46 1.22
CA GLY A 60 13.42 2.06 0.98
C GLY A 60 12.89 1.51 -0.35
N ALA A 61 13.75 0.96 -1.19
CA ALA A 61 13.42 0.44 -2.52
C ALA A 61 12.46 1.36 -3.30
N SER A 62 11.27 0.91 -3.63
CA SER A 62 10.23 1.73 -4.25
C SER A 62 9.00 1.93 -3.35
N TYR A 63 9.14 1.79 -2.04
CA TYR A 63 8.06 1.97 -1.08
C TYR A 63 7.73 3.44 -0.84
N PHE A 64 6.44 3.70 -0.66
CA PHE A 64 5.96 5.00 -0.21
C PHE A 64 4.67 4.86 0.62
N ARG A 65 4.50 5.78 1.55
CA ARG A 65 3.35 5.85 2.47
C ARG A 65 2.82 7.27 2.48
N ALA A 66 1.51 7.42 2.66
CA ALA A 66 0.88 8.72 2.89
C ALA A 66 -0.08 8.67 4.07
N LEU A 67 -0.43 9.85 4.55
CA LEU A 67 -1.40 10.07 5.63
C LEU A 67 -2.51 10.98 5.16
N ALA A 68 -3.72 10.68 5.54
CA ALA A 68 -4.83 11.62 5.54
C ALA A 68 -4.99 12.24 6.93
N LYS A 69 -5.88 13.23 7.06
CA LYS A 69 -6.13 13.89 8.34
C LYS A 69 -6.53 12.90 9.43
N GLY A 70 -5.84 12.94 10.57
CA GLY A 70 -6.11 12.10 11.74
C GLY A 70 -5.57 10.67 11.64
N GLN A 71 -4.75 10.38 10.63
CA GLN A 71 -4.19 9.03 10.44
C GLN A 71 -2.76 8.92 10.96
N LYS A 72 -2.36 7.67 11.22
CA LYS A 72 -0.99 7.23 11.51
C LYS A 72 -0.52 6.25 10.43
N TYR A 73 0.80 6.10 10.26
CA TYR A 73 1.34 5.17 9.26
C TYR A 73 0.96 3.72 9.52
N GLY A 74 0.63 3.03 8.46
CA GLY A 74 0.36 1.60 8.39
C GLY A 74 0.74 1.09 7.00
N ILE A 75 -0.24 0.76 6.18
CA ILE A 75 -0.09 0.22 4.83
C ILE A 75 0.84 1.09 3.97
N SER A 76 1.69 0.45 3.17
CA SER A 76 2.51 1.08 2.15
C SER A 76 2.07 0.70 0.74
N ALA A 77 2.38 1.57 -0.22
CA ALA A 77 2.37 1.25 -1.63
C ALA A 77 3.81 1.09 -2.14
N ARG A 78 3.98 0.42 -3.27
CA ARG A 78 5.28 0.25 -3.95
C ARG A 78 5.17 0.69 -5.41
N GLY A 79 6.29 1.03 -6.02
CA GLY A 79 6.35 1.29 -7.45
C GLY A 79 5.91 0.07 -8.26
N LEU A 80 6.58 -1.05 -8.09
CA LEU A 80 6.27 -2.33 -8.73
C LEU A 80 6.49 -3.50 -7.78
N ALA A 81 5.82 -4.62 -8.08
CA ALA A 81 6.11 -5.95 -7.55
C ALA A 81 6.58 -6.84 -8.71
N ILE A 82 7.75 -7.46 -8.57
CA ILE A 82 8.32 -8.34 -9.60
C ILE A 82 8.58 -9.70 -8.99
N ASP A 83 7.95 -10.72 -9.55
CA ASP A 83 8.09 -12.13 -9.14
C ASP A 83 7.80 -12.38 -7.66
N THR A 84 6.93 -11.55 -7.06
CA THR A 84 6.51 -11.68 -5.65
C THR A 84 5.91 -13.05 -5.39
N ALA A 85 6.41 -13.73 -4.36
CA ALA A 85 6.04 -15.07 -3.94
C ALA A 85 6.25 -16.14 -5.04
N MET A 86 7.23 -15.96 -5.90
CA MET A 86 7.72 -17.01 -6.81
C MET A 86 8.96 -17.70 -6.22
N ASP A 87 9.15 -18.98 -6.54
CA ASP A 87 10.28 -19.77 -6.07
C ASP A 87 11.64 -19.22 -6.55
N THR A 88 11.63 -18.47 -7.65
CA THR A 88 12.82 -17.77 -8.18
C THR A 88 13.29 -16.61 -7.33
N GLY A 89 12.49 -16.17 -6.37
CA GLY A 89 12.73 -14.99 -5.53
C GLY A 89 12.14 -13.71 -6.13
N GLU A 90 11.84 -12.76 -5.25
CA GLU A 90 11.29 -11.45 -5.59
C GLU A 90 12.41 -10.47 -5.98
N GLU A 91 12.20 -9.70 -7.04
CA GLU A 91 13.04 -8.56 -7.38
C GLU A 91 12.40 -7.26 -6.84
N PHE A 92 13.20 -6.45 -6.16
CA PHE A 92 12.77 -5.17 -5.57
C PHE A 92 13.31 -3.99 -6.39
N PRO A 93 12.50 -3.41 -7.29
CA PRO A 93 12.88 -2.18 -7.97
C PRO A 93 13.06 -1.03 -6.98
N ILE A 94 13.98 -0.12 -7.28
CA ILE A 94 14.30 1.01 -6.41
C ILE A 94 14.07 2.32 -7.15
N PHE A 95 13.57 3.34 -6.43
CA PHE A 95 13.58 4.71 -6.92
C PHE A 95 14.99 5.28 -6.74
N ARG A 96 15.66 5.51 -7.87
CA ARG A 96 17.04 6.01 -7.94
C ARG A 96 17.14 7.51 -7.78
N GLU A 97 16.22 8.23 -8.40
CA GLU A 97 16.22 9.69 -8.46
C GLU A 97 14.81 10.22 -8.31
N PHE A 98 14.70 11.38 -7.69
CA PHE A 98 13.44 12.10 -7.53
C PHE A 98 13.58 13.56 -7.96
N TRP A 99 12.51 14.10 -8.54
CA TRP A 99 12.36 15.51 -8.83
C TRP A 99 11.05 16.02 -8.24
N ILE A 100 11.13 17.10 -7.47
CA ILE A 100 9.97 17.68 -6.80
C ILE A 100 9.73 19.05 -7.43
N GLU A 101 8.54 19.26 -7.99
CA GLU A 101 8.13 20.58 -8.44
C GLU A 101 7.94 21.49 -7.22
N LYS A 102 8.59 22.65 -7.24
CA LYS A 102 8.41 23.64 -6.18
C LYS A 102 6.97 24.15 -6.20
N PRO A 103 6.18 23.92 -5.14
CA PRO A 103 4.80 24.36 -5.11
C PRO A 103 4.71 25.90 -5.19
N VAL A 104 3.75 26.39 -5.97
CA VAL A 104 3.42 27.82 -5.99
C VAL A 104 2.42 28.14 -4.88
N ARG A 105 2.42 29.40 -4.42
CA ARG A 105 1.51 29.85 -3.35
C ARG A 105 0.04 29.58 -3.72
N GLY A 106 -0.68 28.91 -2.83
CA GLY A 106 -2.10 28.54 -3.04
C GLY A 106 -2.32 27.20 -3.75
N GLN A 107 -1.27 26.54 -4.21
CA GLN A 107 -1.37 25.20 -4.79
C GLN A 107 -1.75 24.18 -3.72
N LYS A 108 -2.73 23.33 -4.03
CA LYS A 108 -3.28 22.32 -3.11
C LYS A 108 -2.62 20.95 -3.26
N SER A 109 -1.78 20.75 -4.27
CA SER A 109 -1.10 19.50 -4.57
C SER A 109 0.38 19.74 -4.80
N VAL A 110 1.19 18.69 -4.65
CA VAL A 110 2.60 18.67 -5.04
C VAL A 110 2.83 17.60 -6.08
N LYS A 111 3.70 17.89 -7.06
CA LYS A 111 4.07 16.92 -8.08
C LYS A 111 5.49 16.44 -7.83
N VAL A 112 5.64 15.11 -7.87
CA VAL A 112 6.91 14.41 -7.71
C VAL A 112 7.11 13.51 -8.91
N TYR A 113 8.30 13.50 -9.49
CA TYR A 113 8.72 12.53 -10.47
C TYR A 113 9.77 11.60 -9.85
N ALA A 114 9.78 10.35 -10.27
CA ALA A 114 10.76 9.38 -9.83
C ALA A 114 11.26 8.51 -10.99
N LEU A 115 12.54 8.20 -10.97
CA LEU A 115 13.15 7.19 -11.83
C LEU A 115 13.24 5.88 -11.06
N LEU A 116 12.49 4.89 -11.51
CA LEU A 116 12.56 3.52 -11.00
C LEU A 116 13.55 2.72 -11.83
N ASP A 117 14.36 1.92 -11.15
CA ASP A 117 15.37 1.09 -11.78
C ASP A 117 15.50 -0.27 -11.10
N SER A 118 15.66 -1.31 -11.91
CA SER A 118 15.98 -2.66 -11.46
C SER A 118 16.61 -3.47 -12.61
N PRO A 119 17.17 -4.66 -12.35
CA PRO A 119 17.73 -5.53 -13.38
C PRO A 119 16.76 -5.86 -14.52
N SER A 120 15.47 -5.99 -14.24
CA SER A 120 14.47 -6.46 -15.21
C SER A 120 13.68 -5.33 -15.85
N ILE A 121 13.59 -4.14 -15.25
CA ILE A 121 12.73 -3.06 -15.74
C ILE A 121 13.23 -1.68 -15.29
N ALA A 122 13.06 -0.67 -16.15
CA ALA A 122 13.14 0.74 -15.77
C ALA A 122 11.76 1.37 -15.84
N GLY A 123 11.55 2.44 -15.06
CA GLY A 123 10.27 3.14 -15.03
C GLY A 123 10.40 4.63 -14.75
N ALA A 124 9.57 5.43 -15.41
CA ALA A 124 9.38 6.83 -15.09
C ALA A 124 8.02 7.01 -14.41
N TYR A 125 8.04 7.57 -13.20
CA TYR A 125 6.85 7.77 -12.39
C TYR A 125 6.53 9.25 -12.23
N THR A 126 5.25 9.57 -12.27
CA THR A 126 4.71 10.87 -11.87
C THR A 126 3.70 10.66 -10.75
N PHE A 127 3.85 11.41 -9.68
CA PHE A 127 2.93 11.42 -8.54
C PHE A 127 2.35 12.82 -8.38
N VAL A 128 1.03 12.95 -8.37
CA VAL A 128 0.33 14.19 -8.00
C VAL A 128 -0.37 13.97 -6.68
N ILE A 129 0.17 14.55 -5.62
CA ILE A 129 -0.21 14.28 -4.23
C ILE A 129 -1.09 15.42 -3.74
N THR A 130 -2.31 15.11 -3.30
CA THR A 130 -3.29 16.06 -2.79
C THR A 130 -3.68 15.69 -1.37
N PRO A 131 -3.26 16.45 -0.34
CA PRO A 131 -3.63 16.19 1.05
C PRO A 131 -5.09 16.51 1.35
N GLY A 132 -5.69 15.82 2.32
CA GLY A 132 -7.06 16.09 2.74
C GLY A 132 -7.57 15.16 3.84
N LYS A 133 -8.91 15.15 4.01
CA LYS A 133 -9.60 14.11 4.82
C LYS A 133 -9.38 12.72 4.26
N THR A 134 -9.19 12.63 2.96
CA THR A 134 -8.61 11.55 2.18
C THR A 134 -7.45 12.15 1.42
N THR A 135 -6.26 11.58 1.57
CA THR A 135 -5.12 11.99 0.76
C THR A 135 -5.13 11.17 -0.51
N THR A 136 -5.11 11.85 -1.66
CA THR A 136 -5.08 11.20 -2.97
C THR A 136 -3.72 11.35 -3.63
N MET A 137 -3.36 10.35 -4.41
CA MET A 137 -2.12 10.37 -5.20
C MET A 137 -2.42 9.80 -6.58
N ASP A 138 -2.43 10.68 -7.60
CA ASP A 138 -2.52 10.25 -8.99
C ASP A 138 -1.14 9.79 -9.43
N VAL A 139 -1.07 8.57 -9.91
CA VAL A 139 0.18 7.92 -10.34
C VAL A 139 0.11 7.63 -11.83
N GLU A 140 1.13 8.06 -12.56
CA GLU A 140 1.42 7.59 -13.91
C GLU A 140 2.74 6.85 -13.89
N ALA A 141 2.74 5.59 -14.31
CA ALA A 141 3.91 4.74 -14.45
C ALA A 141 4.15 4.42 -15.92
N VAL A 142 5.30 4.80 -16.45
CA VAL A 142 5.76 4.45 -17.81
C VAL A 142 6.92 3.48 -17.66
N LEU A 143 6.74 2.25 -18.12
CA LEU A 143 7.58 1.11 -17.82
C LEU A 143 8.27 0.58 -19.08
N TYR A 144 9.55 0.23 -18.96
CA TYR A 144 10.39 -0.30 -20.04
C TYR A 144 11.06 -1.60 -19.60
N PRO A 145 10.48 -2.78 -19.90
CA PRO A 145 11.09 -4.06 -19.59
C PRO A 145 12.42 -4.27 -20.31
N ARG A 146 13.41 -4.78 -19.59
CA ARG A 146 14.76 -5.12 -20.08
C ARG A 146 14.97 -6.62 -20.20
N LYS A 147 14.22 -7.40 -19.42
CA LYS A 147 14.23 -8.86 -19.38
C LYS A 147 12.81 -9.40 -19.34
N ASN A 148 12.68 -10.69 -19.56
CA ASN A 148 11.43 -11.38 -19.29
C ASN A 148 11.12 -11.33 -17.79
N ILE A 149 9.88 -11.00 -17.46
CA ILE A 149 9.37 -10.93 -16.10
C ILE A 149 8.29 -12.01 -15.99
N GLY A 150 8.42 -12.89 -15.01
CA GLY A 150 7.47 -13.97 -14.79
C GLY A 150 6.12 -13.45 -14.27
N LYS A 151 6.18 -12.49 -13.35
CA LYS A 151 5.00 -11.90 -12.73
C LYS A 151 5.25 -10.39 -12.51
N LEU A 152 4.52 -9.54 -13.22
CA LEU A 152 4.57 -8.09 -13.05
C LEU A 152 3.34 -7.62 -12.27
N GLY A 153 3.54 -7.13 -11.06
CA GLY A 153 2.50 -6.54 -10.21
C GLY A 153 2.45 -5.03 -10.33
N ILE A 154 1.30 -4.50 -10.73
CA ILE A 154 1.01 -3.08 -10.88
C ILE A 154 0.27 -2.57 -9.64
N ALA A 155 0.58 -1.34 -9.21
CA ALA A 155 0.02 -0.68 -8.03
C ALA A 155 0.05 -1.57 -6.76
N PRO A 156 1.22 -2.12 -6.39
CA PRO A 156 1.30 -3.03 -5.26
C PRO A 156 1.06 -2.30 -3.95
N LEU A 157 0.28 -2.95 -3.08
CA LEU A 157 0.03 -2.56 -1.70
C LEU A 157 0.68 -3.58 -0.78
N THR A 158 1.27 -3.11 0.31
CA THR A 158 1.92 -3.97 1.30
C THR A 158 1.42 -3.61 2.69
N SER A 159 1.03 -4.61 3.46
CA SER A 159 0.41 -4.46 4.76
C SER A 159 0.87 -5.54 5.74
N MET A 160 0.50 -5.39 6.99
CA MET A 160 0.72 -6.36 8.05
C MET A 160 -0.63 -6.91 8.55
N PHE A 161 -0.73 -8.23 8.68
CA PHE A 161 -1.81 -8.92 9.35
C PHE A 161 -1.23 -10.04 10.22
N LEU A 162 -1.23 -9.87 11.53
CA LEU A 162 -0.77 -10.90 12.46
C LEU A 162 -1.92 -11.80 12.86
N PHE A 163 -2.99 -11.23 13.39
CA PHE A 163 -4.27 -11.89 13.69
C PHE A 163 -5.41 -10.87 13.83
N GLY A 164 -6.62 -11.32 13.67
CA GLY A 164 -7.86 -10.58 13.86
C GLY A 164 -8.92 -11.47 14.50
N GLU A 165 -10.18 -11.02 14.50
CA GLU A 165 -11.36 -11.65 15.11
C GLU A 165 -11.45 -13.17 14.81
N ASN A 166 -10.96 -13.60 13.64
CA ASN A 166 -11.09 -14.96 13.12
C ASN A 166 -9.89 -15.87 13.37
N THR A 167 -8.71 -15.31 13.74
CA THR A 167 -7.43 -16.02 13.57
C THR A 167 -6.51 -15.99 14.78
N LYS A 168 -6.97 -15.46 15.92
CA LYS A 168 -6.16 -15.29 17.15
C LYS A 168 -5.62 -16.60 17.74
N ASN A 169 -6.18 -17.75 17.40
CA ASN A 169 -5.95 -19.06 18.05
C ASN A 169 -4.49 -19.51 18.14
N ARG A 170 -3.55 -18.87 17.44
CA ARG A 170 -2.12 -19.23 17.42
C ARG A 170 -1.23 -18.28 18.22
N PHE A 171 -1.80 -17.20 18.75
CA PHE A 171 -1.03 -16.12 19.36
C PHE A 171 -1.39 -15.98 20.84
N ASP A 172 -0.36 -16.04 21.69
CA ASP A 172 -0.46 -15.71 23.10
C ASP A 172 -0.21 -14.20 23.28
N ASP A 173 -1.25 -13.42 22.98
CA ASP A 173 -1.25 -11.96 23.01
C ASP A 173 -2.52 -11.46 23.70
N HIS A 174 -2.42 -10.43 24.54
CA HIS A 174 -3.57 -9.85 25.23
C HIS A 174 -4.48 -9.06 24.29
N ARG A 175 -3.94 -8.51 23.22
CA ARG A 175 -4.68 -7.71 22.24
C ARG A 175 -5.68 -8.59 21.49
N PRO A 176 -6.92 -8.13 21.22
CA PRO A 176 -7.89 -8.88 20.41
C PRO A 176 -7.46 -9.02 18.95
N GLU A 177 -6.90 -7.95 18.37
CA GLU A 177 -6.51 -7.87 16.96
C GLU A 177 -5.19 -7.13 16.81
N VAL A 178 -4.38 -7.53 15.83
CA VAL A 178 -3.11 -6.88 15.46
C VAL A 178 -2.96 -6.92 13.95
N HIS A 179 -3.30 -5.79 13.26
CA HIS A 179 -3.20 -5.68 11.81
C HIS A 179 -3.28 -4.24 11.31
N ASP A 180 -2.66 -3.95 10.19
CA ASP A 180 -2.76 -2.70 9.43
C ASP A 180 -3.94 -2.71 8.45
N SER A 181 -4.39 -3.89 8.06
CA SER A 181 -5.58 -4.12 7.27
C SER A 181 -6.19 -5.47 7.62
N ASP A 182 -7.51 -5.57 7.55
CA ASP A 182 -8.27 -6.78 7.87
C ASP A 182 -8.83 -7.50 6.64
N GLY A 183 -8.81 -6.88 5.44
CA GLY A 183 -9.31 -7.50 4.24
C GLY A 183 -8.89 -6.84 2.94
N LEU A 184 -9.00 -7.62 1.87
CA LEU A 184 -8.93 -7.14 0.49
C LEU A 184 -10.35 -6.90 -0.01
N LEU A 185 -10.62 -5.67 -0.47
CA LEU A 185 -11.84 -5.30 -1.18
C LEU A 185 -11.53 -5.18 -2.67
N ILE A 186 -12.39 -5.75 -3.52
CA ILE A 186 -12.30 -5.62 -4.97
C ILE A 186 -13.67 -5.15 -5.49
N ALA A 187 -13.67 -4.10 -6.30
CA ALA A 187 -14.78 -3.72 -7.16
C ALA A 187 -14.43 -4.16 -8.58
N ASN A 188 -15.06 -5.23 -9.05
CA ASN A 188 -14.75 -5.80 -10.35
C ASN A 188 -15.33 -4.99 -11.52
N GLY A 189 -14.90 -5.32 -12.74
CA GLY A 189 -15.34 -4.65 -13.95
C GLY A 189 -16.87 -4.73 -14.19
N ASN A 190 -17.52 -5.75 -13.64
CA ASN A 190 -18.99 -5.96 -13.74
C ASN A 190 -19.78 -5.21 -12.65
N GLY A 191 -19.11 -4.53 -11.70
CA GLY A 191 -19.76 -3.79 -10.63
C GLY A 191 -20.05 -4.62 -9.36
N GLU A 192 -19.54 -5.84 -9.27
CA GLU A 192 -19.63 -6.66 -8.06
C GLU A 192 -18.57 -6.24 -7.05
N LEU A 193 -18.94 -6.23 -5.77
CA LEU A 193 -18.02 -6.00 -4.65
C LEU A 193 -17.67 -7.33 -3.99
N LEU A 194 -16.39 -7.64 -3.95
CA LEU A 194 -15.86 -8.83 -3.32
C LEU A 194 -15.02 -8.45 -2.10
N TRP A 195 -15.35 -9.05 -0.96
CA TRP A 195 -14.58 -8.94 0.27
C TRP A 195 -13.86 -10.25 0.59
N ARG A 196 -12.55 -10.19 0.73
CA ARG A 196 -11.69 -11.29 1.12
C ARG A 196 -11.00 -10.96 2.44
N PRO A 197 -11.48 -11.52 3.60
CA PRO A 197 -10.80 -11.36 4.88
C PRO A 197 -9.36 -11.86 4.79
N LEU A 198 -8.43 -11.16 5.44
CA LEU A 198 -7.03 -11.61 5.53
C LEU A 198 -6.88 -12.75 6.53
N ASP A 199 -5.85 -13.54 6.31
CA ASP A 199 -5.46 -14.64 7.19
C ASP A 199 -3.93 -14.72 7.26
N ASN A 200 -3.42 -15.05 8.43
CA ASN A 200 -2.02 -15.39 8.64
C ASN A 200 -1.90 -16.90 8.79
N SER A 201 -1.91 -17.61 7.67
CA SER A 201 -1.84 -19.07 7.65
C SER A 201 -0.44 -19.59 8.03
N LYS A 202 -0.32 -20.90 8.24
CA LYS A 202 0.99 -21.54 8.48
C LYS A 202 1.84 -21.66 7.21
N TYR A 203 1.25 -21.51 6.05
CA TYR A 203 1.88 -21.66 4.75
C TYR A 203 1.60 -20.43 3.89
N LEU A 204 2.51 -20.15 2.96
CA LEU A 204 2.29 -19.15 1.94
C LEU A 204 0.97 -19.45 1.21
N ARG A 205 0.13 -18.43 1.12
CA ARG A 205 -1.14 -18.50 0.41
C ARG A 205 -1.20 -17.42 -0.66
N ILE A 206 -1.64 -17.83 -1.84
CA ILE A 206 -1.87 -16.93 -2.97
C ILE A 206 -3.33 -17.09 -3.41
N SER A 207 -4.07 -15.98 -3.44
CA SER A 207 -5.44 -15.92 -3.96
C SER A 207 -5.46 -15.02 -5.17
N SER A 208 -6.06 -15.50 -6.27
CA SER A 208 -6.09 -14.81 -7.55
C SER A 208 -7.55 -14.59 -7.98
N PHE A 209 -7.89 -13.37 -8.34
CA PHE A 209 -9.22 -12.93 -8.74
C PHE A 209 -9.14 -12.35 -10.14
N GLU A 210 -9.55 -13.17 -11.13
CA GLU A 210 -9.55 -12.77 -12.54
C GLU A 210 -10.61 -11.70 -12.77
N ASP A 211 -10.27 -10.68 -13.56
CA ASP A 211 -11.16 -9.59 -13.89
C ASP A 211 -10.82 -8.97 -15.24
N ASN A 212 -11.73 -8.15 -15.74
CA ASN A 212 -11.54 -7.34 -16.92
C ASN A 212 -11.95 -5.89 -16.66
N ASN A 213 -10.96 -4.99 -16.68
CA ASN A 213 -11.14 -3.58 -16.32
C ASN A 213 -11.70 -3.40 -14.90
N PRO A 214 -10.92 -3.78 -13.86
CA PRO A 214 -11.35 -3.61 -12.48
C PRO A 214 -11.69 -2.14 -12.21
N LYS A 215 -12.74 -1.90 -11.43
CA LYS A 215 -13.09 -0.55 -10.96
C LYS A 215 -12.16 -0.11 -9.82
N GLY A 216 -11.63 -1.09 -9.08
CA GLY A 216 -10.62 -0.85 -8.07
C GLY A 216 -10.40 -2.03 -7.15
N PHE A 217 -9.34 -1.94 -6.37
CA PHE A 217 -9.03 -2.88 -5.30
C PHE A 217 -8.27 -2.17 -4.18
N GLY A 218 -8.31 -2.74 -2.98
CA GLY A 218 -7.57 -2.14 -1.89
C GLY A 218 -7.47 -3.02 -0.66
N LEU A 219 -6.44 -2.77 0.13
CA LEU A 219 -6.29 -3.32 1.47
C LEU A 219 -6.95 -2.37 2.46
N MET A 220 -7.93 -2.89 3.18
CA MET A 220 -8.82 -2.09 4.01
C MET A 220 -8.57 -2.36 5.48
N GLN A 221 -8.42 -1.31 6.26
CA GLN A 221 -8.53 -1.34 7.72
C GLN A 221 -9.95 -0.94 8.08
N ARG A 222 -10.82 -1.92 8.25
CA ARG A 222 -12.25 -1.71 8.40
C ARG A 222 -12.63 -1.41 9.85
N ASP A 223 -12.05 -2.17 10.79
CA ASP A 223 -12.28 -1.93 12.20
C ASP A 223 -11.56 -0.65 12.67
N ARG A 224 -12.31 0.20 13.35
CA ARG A 224 -11.88 1.51 13.85
C ARG A 224 -12.16 1.67 15.35
N ASN A 225 -12.50 0.59 16.03
CA ASN A 225 -12.73 0.63 17.45
C ASN A 225 -11.43 0.37 18.22
N PRO A 226 -10.89 1.35 18.99
CA PRO A 226 -9.65 1.17 19.73
C PRO A 226 -9.74 0.05 20.78
N GLU A 227 -10.94 -0.29 21.27
CA GLU A 227 -11.15 -1.38 22.24
C GLU A 227 -10.89 -2.77 21.64
N HIS A 228 -10.92 -2.88 20.28
CA HIS A 228 -10.62 -4.13 19.60
C HIS A 228 -9.11 -4.35 19.40
N TYR A 229 -8.29 -3.32 19.60
CA TYR A 229 -6.82 -3.43 19.49
C TYR A 229 -6.11 -3.43 20.84
N LEU A 230 -6.58 -2.63 21.79
CA LEU A 230 -5.98 -2.43 23.11
C LEU A 230 -4.49 -2.04 23.05
N ASP A 231 -4.12 -1.27 22.01
CA ASP A 231 -2.76 -0.87 21.73
C ASP A 231 -2.67 0.65 21.49
N PHE A 232 -2.37 1.39 22.55
CA PHE A 232 -2.26 2.84 22.52
C PHE A 232 -0.92 3.35 21.93
N GLU A 233 0.03 2.46 21.69
CA GLU A 233 1.30 2.79 21.05
C GLU A 233 1.19 2.67 19.51
N ALA A 234 0.73 1.54 19.02
CA ALA A 234 0.58 1.25 17.59
C ALA A 234 -0.61 1.98 16.94
N ASN A 235 -1.71 2.20 17.70
CA ASN A 235 -2.92 2.88 17.24
C ASN A 235 -3.43 2.34 15.90
N TYR A 236 -3.64 1.05 15.81
CA TYR A 236 -4.07 0.36 14.58
C TYR A 236 -5.38 0.91 14.02
N GLU A 237 -6.31 1.35 14.87
CA GLU A 237 -7.58 1.96 14.48
C GLU A 237 -7.42 3.26 13.68
N GLN A 238 -6.27 3.93 13.77
CA GLN A 238 -5.95 5.17 13.06
C GLN A 238 -5.16 4.94 11.78
N ARG A 239 -4.74 3.70 11.50
CA ARG A 239 -3.99 3.39 10.28
C ARG A 239 -4.89 3.43 9.04
N PRO A 240 -4.42 3.93 7.88
CA PRO A 240 -5.26 4.08 6.70
C PRO A 240 -5.62 2.76 6.05
N SER A 241 -6.73 2.76 5.32
CA SER A 241 -6.95 1.88 4.18
C SER A 241 -6.27 2.48 2.95
N ILE A 242 -5.85 1.65 1.98
CA ILE A 242 -5.44 2.12 0.66
C ILE A 242 -6.34 1.50 -0.39
N TRP A 243 -6.95 2.37 -1.21
CA TRP A 243 -7.72 1.99 -2.38
C TRP A 243 -7.00 2.39 -3.64
N VAL A 244 -6.94 1.49 -4.62
CA VAL A 244 -6.41 1.70 -5.98
C VAL A 244 -7.58 1.82 -6.94
N GLU A 245 -7.66 2.92 -7.66
CA GLU A 245 -8.62 3.15 -8.73
C GLU A 245 -7.87 3.30 -10.05
N PRO A 246 -8.04 2.38 -11.02
CA PRO A 246 -7.55 2.59 -12.37
C PRO A 246 -8.16 3.83 -13.01
N LEU A 247 -7.34 4.71 -13.58
CA LEU A 247 -7.80 5.90 -14.29
C LEU A 247 -7.95 5.67 -15.81
N GLU A 248 -7.67 4.46 -16.26
CA GLU A 248 -7.81 3.99 -17.64
C GLU A 248 -8.13 2.50 -17.64
N ASN A 249 -8.55 1.97 -18.78
CA ASN A 249 -8.83 0.55 -18.91
C ASN A 249 -7.53 -0.27 -18.83
N TRP A 250 -7.44 -1.15 -17.83
CA TRP A 250 -6.29 -2.04 -17.66
C TRP A 250 -6.42 -3.37 -18.41
N GLY A 251 -7.60 -3.63 -19.01
CA GLY A 251 -7.88 -4.86 -19.75
C GLY A 251 -8.09 -6.05 -18.83
N LYS A 252 -7.85 -7.24 -19.39
CA LYS A 252 -7.91 -8.49 -18.64
C LYS A 252 -6.67 -8.70 -17.78
N GLY A 253 -6.87 -9.29 -16.62
CA GLY A 253 -5.80 -9.61 -15.69
C GLY A 253 -6.33 -10.18 -14.37
N THR A 254 -5.56 -10.03 -13.32
CA THR A 254 -5.84 -10.66 -12.03
C THR A 254 -5.45 -9.73 -10.89
N VAL A 255 -6.35 -9.50 -9.95
CA VAL A 255 -5.97 -9.00 -8.61
C VAL A 255 -5.42 -10.19 -7.83
N GLN A 256 -4.17 -10.13 -7.41
CA GLN A 256 -3.54 -11.18 -6.62
C GLN A 256 -3.31 -10.71 -5.20
N LEU A 257 -3.68 -11.55 -4.23
CA LEU A 257 -3.39 -11.42 -2.81
C LEU A 257 -2.36 -12.47 -2.41
N VAL A 258 -1.29 -12.03 -1.78
CA VAL A 258 -0.25 -12.89 -1.21
C VAL A 258 -0.27 -12.72 0.31
N GLU A 259 -0.41 -13.83 1.03
CA GLU A 259 -0.41 -13.91 2.49
C GLU A 259 0.78 -14.77 2.92
N ILE A 260 1.80 -14.12 3.48
CA ILE A 260 3.06 -14.74 3.89
C ILE A 260 2.96 -15.09 5.39
N PRO A 261 3.33 -16.30 5.83
CA PRO A 261 3.34 -16.63 7.26
C PRO A 261 4.22 -15.68 8.06
N SER A 262 3.69 -15.14 9.16
CA SER A 262 4.46 -14.31 10.10
C SER A 262 4.14 -14.68 11.55
N ILE A 263 5.15 -14.54 12.41
CA ILE A 263 5.02 -14.70 13.86
C ILE A 263 5.19 -13.38 14.61
N GLN A 264 5.48 -12.29 13.87
CA GLN A 264 5.74 -10.96 14.43
C GLN A 264 5.08 -9.86 13.60
N GLU A 265 4.55 -8.84 14.30
CA GLU A 265 3.89 -7.69 13.69
C GLU A 265 4.82 -6.73 12.93
N ILE A 266 6.13 -6.84 13.13
CA ILE A 266 7.12 -6.01 12.44
C ILE A 266 7.29 -6.36 10.96
N HIS A 267 6.75 -7.50 10.53
CA HIS A 267 6.86 -7.98 9.15
C HIS A 267 5.61 -7.63 8.35
N ASP A 268 5.78 -6.85 7.31
CA ASP A 268 4.76 -6.68 6.29
C ASP A 268 4.58 -8.02 5.55
N ASN A 269 3.51 -8.75 5.86
CA ASN A 269 3.27 -10.11 5.38
C ASN A 269 2.11 -10.24 4.39
N ILE A 270 1.51 -9.12 4.00
CA ILE A 270 0.39 -9.06 3.07
C ILE A 270 0.80 -8.22 1.86
N VAL A 271 0.59 -8.74 0.65
CA VAL A 271 0.81 -7.99 -0.60
C VAL A 271 -0.40 -8.17 -1.51
N ALA A 272 -0.89 -7.09 -2.10
CA ALA A 272 -1.93 -7.13 -3.12
C ALA A 272 -1.54 -6.28 -4.33
N PHE A 273 -1.78 -6.77 -5.54
CA PHE A 273 -1.42 -6.08 -6.78
C PHE A 273 -2.22 -6.59 -7.97
N TRP A 274 -2.23 -5.81 -9.05
CA TRP A 274 -2.79 -6.21 -10.34
C TRP A 274 -1.74 -6.85 -11.23
N ILE A 275 -2.06 -7.96 -11.88
CA ILE A 275 -1.24 -8.64 -12.87
C ILE A 275 -1.96 -8.56 -14.22
N PRO A 276 -1.41 -7.89 -15.25
CA PRO A 276 -1.95 -7.94 -16.59
C PRO A 276 -1.94 -9.38 -17.16
N GLU A 277 -3.00 -9.77 -17.89
CA GLU A 277 -3.10 -11.11 -18.49
C GLU A 277 -1.93 -11.41 -19.44
N LYS A 278 -1.52 -10.43 -20.23
CA LYS A 278 -0.42 -10.58 -21.20
C LYS A 278 0.92 -10.24 -20.55
N PRO A 279 1.90 -11.13 -20.64
CA PRO A 279 3.27 -10.82 -20.23
C PRO A 279 3.80 -9.59 -20.95
N VAL A 280 4.64 -8.83 -20.25
CA VAL A 280 5.30 -7.66 -20.85
C VAL A 280 6.43 -8.10 -21.79
N GLU A 281 6.52 -7.43 -22.92
CA GLU A 281 7.53 -7.66 -23.97
C GLU A 281 8.74 -6.75 -23.73
N ILE A 282 9.94 -7.29 -23.93
CA ILE A 282 11.19 -6.53 -23.82
C ILE A 282 11.21 -5.39 -24.84
N LYS A 283 11.72 -4.22 -24.41
CA LYS A 283 11.85 -2.99 -25.23
C LYS A 283 10.52 -2.37 -25.68
N LYS A 284 9.40 -2.79 -25.14
CA LYS A 284 8.10 -2.16 -25.38
C LYS A 284 7.75 -1.23 -24.20
N GLU A 285 7.12 -0.10 -24.51
CA GLU A 285 6.61 0.82 -23.50
C GLU A 285 5.26 0.33 -22.99
N TYR A 286 5.07 0.35 -21.66
CA TYR A 286 3.81 0.12 -20.98
C TYR A 286 3.47 1.31 -20.12
N ARG A 287 2.21 1.71 -20.12
CA ARG A 287 1.73 2.84 -19.32
C ARG A 287 0.55 2.40 -18.47
N PHE A 288 0.58 2.81 -17.21
CA PHE A 288 -0.50 2.60 -16.26
C PHE A 288 -0.78 3.90 -15.53
N LYS A 289 -2.06 4.27 -15.47
CA LYS A 289 -2.55 5.41 -14.70
C LYS A 289 -3.55 4.93 -13.68
N TYR A 290 -3.35 5.36 -12.43
CA TYR A 290 -4.22 5.01 -11.34
C TYR A 290 -4.18 6.07 -10.24
N ARG A 291 -5.20 6.08 -9.40
CA ARG A 291 -5.28 6.90 -8.20
C ARG A 291 -5.23 6.02 -6.97
N LEU A 292 -4.41 6.41 -6.02
CA LEU A 292 -4.36 5.86 -4.67
C LEU A 292 -5.11 6.79 -3.73
N TYR A 293 -5.88 6.19 -2.82
CA TYR A 293 -6.59 6.89 -1.77
C TYR A 293 -6.13 6.35 -0.42
N TRP A 294 -5.48 7.19 0.38
CA TRP A 294 -5.28 6.92 1.80
C TRP A 294 -6.51 7.44 2.53
N CYS A 295 -7.34 6.54 3.02
CA CYS A 295 -8.69 6.87 3.51
C CYS A 295 -9.08 5.98 4.70
N ASN A 296 -10.11 6.40 5.40
CA ASN A 296 -10.74 5.56 6.43
C ASN A 296 -11.87 4.69 5.84
N ARG A 297 -12.35 5.04 4.65
CA ARG A 297 -13.42 4.34 3.91
C ARG A 297 -13.16 4.50 2.43
N VAL A 298 -13.65 3.55 1.63
CA VAL A 298 -13.62 3.68 0.16
C VAL A 298 -14.33 4.97 -0.29
N PRO A 299 -13.85 5.60 -1.37
CA PRO A 299 -14.40 6.88 -1.85
C PRO A 299 -15.88 6.82 -2.24
N GLU A 300 -16.35 5.69 -2.75
CA GLU A 300 -17.73 5.47 -3.14
C GLU A 300 -18.49 4.84 -1.97
N GLU A 301 -19.34 5.64 -1.30
CA GLU A 301 -20.29 5.09 -0.36
C GLU A 301 -21.41 4.40 -1.15
N SER A 302 -21.50 3.09 -1.00
CA SER A 302 -22.58 2.27 -1.53
C SER A 302 -23.78 2.37 -0.57
N ASP A 303 -24.99 2.47 -1.11
CA ASP A 303 -26.24 2.37 -0.35
C ASP A 303 -26.53 0.94 0.13
N ILE A 304 -25.61 0.02 -0.08
CA ILE A 304 -25.69 -1.38 0.34
C ILE A 304 -25.18 -1.52 1.78
N ALA A 305 -25.80 -2.43 2.53
CA ALA A 305 -25.30 -2.84 3.84
C ALA A 305 -23.87 -3.40 3.69
N ARG A 306 -22.99 -3.01 4.61
CA ARG A 306 -21.60 -3.46 4.63
C ARG A 306 -21.33 -4.36 5.81
N VAL A 307 -20.45 -5.33 5.61
CA VAL A 307 -19.92 -6.17 6.69
C VAL A 307 -19.08 -5.31 7.65
N THR A 308 -19.39 -5.39 8.93
CA THR A 308 -18.62 -4.71 9.99
C THR A 308 -17.72 -5.67 10.76
N SER A 309 -18.16 -6.90 10.97
CA SER A 309 -17.39 -7.94 11.66
C SER A 309 -17.70 -9.31 11.09
N THR A 310 -16.73 -10.22 11.20
CA THR A 310 -16.88 -11.61 10.79
C THR A 310 -16.21 -12.50 11.81
N TYR A 311 -16.97 -13.38 12.43
CA TYR A 311 -16.46 -14.33 13.43
C TYR A 311 -16.58 -15.76 12.89
N THR A 312 -15.65 -16.62 13.29
CA THR A 312 -15.68 -18.04 12.94
C THR A 312 -15.55 -18.91 14.17
N GLY A 313 -16.17 -20.08 14.15
CA GLY A 313 -16.10 -21.02 15.25
C GLY A 313 -16.49 -22.43 14.84
N ILE A 314 -16.52 -23.34 15.82
CA ILE A 314 -17.02 -24.69 15.64
C ILE A 314 -18.51 -24.63 15.30
N GLY A 315 -18.97 -25.49 14.40
CA GLY A 315 -20.39 -25.60 14.01
C GLY A 315 -21.27 -26.14 15.13
N GLY A 316 -22.58 -26.10 14.92
CA GLY A 316 -23.59 -26.56 15.88
C GLY A 316 -24.11 -25.46 16.81
N VAL A 317 -24.76 -25.90 17.89
CA VAL A 317 -25.34 -25.05 18.96
C VAL A 317 -24.85 -25.52 20.31
N SER A 318 -25.12 -24.75 21.35
CA SER A 318 -24.75 -25.15 22.73
C SER A 318 -25.36 -26.52 23.07
N GLY A 319 -24.50 -27.43 23.53
CA GLY A 319 -24.87 -28.82 23.86
C GLY A 319 -24.89 -29.79 22.66
N MET A 320 -24.77 -29.29 21.40
CA MET A 320 -24.73 -30.11 20.18
C MET A 320 -23.67 -29.54 19.23
N LEU A 321 -22.39 -29.68 19.55
CA LEU A 321 -21.29 -29.22 18.73
C LEU A 321 -21.07 -30.13 17.51
N GLU A 322 -20.91 -29.55 16.34
CA GLU A 322 -20.60 -30.27 15.08
C GLU A 322 -19.17 -29.90 14.63
N THR A 323 -18.18 -30.65 15.12
CA THR A 323 -16.75 -30.35 14.90
C THR A 323 -16.31 -30.43 13.43
N HIS A 324 -17.08 -31.13 12.60
CA HIS A 324 -16.87 -31.24 11.16
C HIS A 324 -17.45 -30.06 10.36
N LYS A 325 -18.12 -29.12 11.04
CA LYS A 325 -18.69 -27.91 10.43
C LYS A 325 -18.05 -26.66 11.01
N ARG A 326 -18.01 -25.59 10.23
CA ARG A 326 -17.64 -24.25 10.67
C ARG A 326 -18.89 -23.38 10.76
N LYS A 327 -18.94 -22.55 11.80
CA LYS A 327 -19.94 -21.48 11.95
C LYS A 327 -19.30 -20.17 11.56
N PHE A 328 -20.01 -19.40 10.76
CA PHE A 328 -19.69 -18.03 10.43
C PHE A 328 -20.78 -17.13 10.99
N VAL A 329 -20.38 -16.06 11.65
CA VAL A 329 -21.27 -14.99 12.11
C VAL A 329 -20.78 -13.71 11.45
N VAL A 330 -21.65 -13.10 10.65
CA VAL A 330 -21.29 -11.91 9.85
C VAL A 330 -22.25 -10.79 10.24
N ASP A 331 -21.73 -9.71 10.77
CA ASP A 331 -22.48 -8.52 11.15
C ASP A 331 -22.51 -7.53 10.00
N PHE A 332 -23.68 -7.01 9.70
CA PHE A 332 -23.89 -6.02 8.66
C PHE A 332 -24.40 -4.71 9.27
N LYS A 333 -23.88 -3.60 8.75
CA LYS A 333 -24.39 -2.26 9.01
C LYS A 333 -24.99 -1.70 7.74
N GLY A 334 -26.29 -1.43 7.77
CA GLY A 334 -27.00 -0.77 6.68
C GLY A 334 -26.62 0.71 6.52
N PRO A 335 -27.04 1.33 5.42
CA PRO A 335 -26.95 2.78 5.27
C PRO A 335 -27.77 3.46 6.39
N LYS A 336 -27.33 4.66 6.77
CA LYS A 336 -28.06 5.48 7.76
C LYS A 336 -29.29 6.09 7.13
#